data_b62da53af493d211bfa5be0bf40bb2c4
#
_entry.id   b62da53af493d211bfa5be0bf40bb2c4
#
_cell.length_a   1.000
_cell.length_b   1.000
_cell.length_c   1.000
_cell.angle_alpha   90.00
_cell.angle_beta   90.00
_cell.angle_gamma   90.00
#
_symmetry.space_group_name_H-M   'P 1'
#
loop_
_entity.id
_entity.type
_entity.pdbx_description
1 polymer ?
#
loop_
_entity_poly.entity_id
_entity_poly.type
_entity_poly.pdbx_seq_one_letter_code
_entity_poly.pdbx_strand_id
1 'polypeptide(L)'
;MTDVTAPDLDAAASAVDLARGVVAAATTRLAELGLDEHQALAYDLAHAASAVEMGSGLLAYGARGDVEGRIACAFIADAVADLAAKTFGREADWGVVPGALDGARGFLATYRDPGFLAALADEEGPRHLDADFELVQDTFRRFAEDKIRPVAEHVHRTNADVPEDIISGLAEMGGFGLSVPEEYGGFAGGGESDYLGMVVATEELSRGSLGIGGSLITRPEILTRALVKGGTEEQKQEWLPKLATAEVMAAVAVTEPDYGSDVAGIKVTATPTEGGWLINGVKTWCTFGA
;
A
#
# COMPACT_ATOMS: atom_id res chain seq x y z
N MET A 1 -26.81 27.52 -6.53
CA MET A 1 -25.93 26.76 -5.65
C MET A 1 -26.71 25.51 -5.31
N THR A 2 -26.36 24.37 -5.86
CA THR A 2 -26.89 23.07 -5.43
C THR A 2 -26.49 22.88 -3.97
N ASP A 3 -27.46 22.61 -3.12
CA ASP A 3 -27.24 22.34 -1.71
C ASP A 3 -26.32 21.11 -1.63
N VAL A 4 -25.07 21.30 -1.20
CA VAL A 4 -24.09 20.22 -1.14
C VAL A 4 -24.44 19.36 0.08
N THR A 5 -24.68 18.08 -0.11
CA THR A 5 -25.02 17.13 0.96
C THR A 5 -23.91 17.14 2.02
N ALA A 6 -24.27 17.48 3.25
CA ALA A 6 -23.33 17.47 4.39
C ALA A 6 -22.93 16.04 4.78
N PRO A 7 -21.72 15.84 5.33
CA PRO A 7 -21.30 14.53 5.81
C PRO A 7 -22.08 14.13 7.08
N ASP A 8 -22.44 12.85 7.18
CA ASP A 8 -23.03 12.24 8.37
C ASP A 8 -22.08 11.13 8.88
N LEU A 9 -21.15 11.53 9.74
CA LEU A 9 -20.14 10.62 10.29
C LEU A 9 -20.72 9.61 11.27
N ASP A 10 -21.85 9.89 11.90
CA ASP A 10 -22.51 8.91 12.79
C ASP A 10 -23.16 7.80 11.98
N ALA A 11 -23.81 8.15 10.87
CA ALA A 11 -24.33 7.16 9.93
C ALA A 11 -23.21 6.37 9.25
N ALA A 12 -22.09 7.03 8.92
CA ALA A 12 -20.90 6.37 8.38
C ALA A 12 -20.31 5.37 9.38
N ALA A 13 -20.14 5.75 10.65
CA ALA A 13 -19.67 4.86 11.70
C ALA A 13 -20.60 3.65 11.88
N SER A 14 -21.91 3.88 11.87
CA SER A 14 -22.92 2.80 11.94
C SER A 14 -22.80 1.83 10.75
N ALA A 15 -22.53 2.34 9.54
CA ALA A 15 -22.33 1.53 8.35
C ALA A 15 -21.04 0.70 8.43
N VAL A 16 -19.96 1.27 8.96
CA VAL A 16 -18.69 0.55 9.24
C VAL A 16 -18.91 -0.56 10.25
N ASP A 17 -19.66 -0.32 11.32
CA ASP A 17 -19.94 -1.33 12.35
C ASP A 17 -20.77 -2.51 11.81
N LEU A 18 -21.77 -2.24 10.95
CA LEU A 18 -22.50 -3.29 10.24
C LEU A 18 -21.58 -4.13 9.35
N ALA A 19 -20.72 -3.47 8.57
CA ALA A 19 -19.77 -4.14 7.70
C ALA A 19 -18.74 -4.96 8.48
N ARG A 20 -18.26 -4.46 9.62
CA ARG A 20 -17.36 -5.15 10.53
C ARG A 20 -18.02 -6.42 11.10
N GLY A 21 -19.30 -6.36 11.42
CA GLY A 21 -20.07 -7.53 11.83
C GLY A 21 -20.11 -8.63 10.77
N VAL A 22 -20.30 -8.27 9.50
CA VAL A 22 -20.26 -9.20 8.36
C VAL A 22 -18.88 -9.81 8.19
N VAL A 23 -17.82 -8.99 8.25
CA VAL A 23 -16.41 -9.45 8.15
C VAL A 23 -16.08 -10.43 9.28
N ALA A 24 -16.49 -10.13 10.52
CA ALA A 24 -16.27 -11.02 11.67
C ALA A 24 -16.98 -12.36 11.52
N ALA A 25 -18.24 -12.36 11.07
CA ALA A 25 -18.98 -13.59 10.80
C ALA A 25 -18.32 -14.44 9.72
N ALA A 26 -17.91 -13.81 8.60
CA ALA A 26 -17.23 -14.49 7.51
C ALA A 26 -15.86 -15.04 7.93
N THR A 27 -15.12 -14.33 8.77
CA THR A 27 -13.84 -14.81 9.33
C THR A 27 -14.06 -16.09 10.14
N THR A 28 -15.06 -16.11 11.00
CA THR A 28 -15.42 -17.30 11.77
C THR A 28 -15.84 -18.45 10.85
N ARG A 29 -16.66 -18.16 9.85
CA ARG A 29 -17.13 -19.14 8.88
C ARG A 29 -15.98 -19.73 8.06
N LEU A 30 -15.06 -18.91 7.58
CA LEU A 30 -13.88 -19.36 6.82
C LEU A 30 -12.97 -20.25 7.68
N ALA A 31 -12.81 -19.94 8.96
CA ALA A 31 -12.04 -20.78 9.88
C ALA A 31 -12.66 -22.19 10.06
N GLU A 32 -13.99 -22.30 10.01
CA GLU A 32 -14.70 -23.59 10.04
C GLU A 32 -14.57 -24.37 8.74
N LEU A 33 -14.58 -23.67 7.59
CA LEU A 33 -14.59 -24.26 6.26
C LEU A 33 -13.20 -24.68 5.79
N GLY A 34 -12.14 -24.05 6.27
CA GLY A 34 -10.77 -24.20 5.81
C GLY A 34 -10.40 -23.24 4.68
N LEU A 35 -9.24 -22.62 4.82
CA LEU A 35 -8.75 -21.57 3.90
C LEU A 35 -8.47 -22.12 2.49
N ASP A 36 -7.81 -23.28 2.42
CA ASP A 36 -7.29 -23.82 1.15
C ASP A 36 -8.39 -24.26 0.20
N GLU A 37 -9.49 -24.80 0.74
CA GLU A 37 -10.65 -25.22 -0.01
C GLU A 37 -11.59 -24.06 -0.37
N HIS A 38 -11.47 -22.90 0.33
CA HIS A 38 -12.38 -21.75 0.19
C HIS A 38 -11.67 -20.47 -0.17
N GLN A 39 -10.64 -20.54 -1.02
CA GLN A 39 -9.77 -19.40 -1.40
C GLN A 39 -10.56 -18.24 -2.03
N ALA A 40 -11.63 -18.48 -2.77
CA ALA A 40 -12.46 -17.42 -3.34
C ALA A 40 -13.16 -16.59 -2.24
N LEU A 41 -13.69 -17.25 -1.19
CA LEU A 41 -14.24 -16.56 -0.04
C LEU A 41 -13.14 -15.82 0.73
N ALA A 42 -11.99 -16.45 0.94
CA ALA A 42 -10.86 -15.86 1.63
C ALA A 42 -10.36 -14.57 0.93
N TYR A 43 -10.29 -14.59 -0.41
CA TYR A 43 -9.91 -13.44 -1.21
C TYR A 43 -10.91 -12.29 -1.07
N ASP A 44 -12.20 -12.57 -1.26
CA ASP A 44 -13.27 -11.58 -1.11
C ASP A 44 -13.29 -10.99 0.30
N LEU A 45 -13.11 -11.83 1.32
CA LEU A 45 -13.07 -11.43 2.73
C LEU A 45 -11.88 -10.55 3.05
N ALA A 46 -10.69 -10.86 2.52
CA ALA A 46 -9.49 -10.04 2.71
C ALA A 46 -9.67 -8.62 2.16
N HIS A 47 -10.26 -8.50 0.97
CA HIS A 47 -10.60 -7.20 0.38
C HIS A 47 -11.64 -6.45 1.20
N ALA A 48 -12.70 -7.13 1.65
CA ALA A 48 -13.73 -6.52 2.47
C ALA A 48 -13.18 -6.04 3.82
N ALA A 49 -12.38 -6.86 4.49
CA ALA A 49 -11.73 -6.51 5.76
C ALA A 49 -10.83 -5.27 5.61
N SER A 50 -10.00 -5.23 4.56
CA SER A 50 -9.16 -4.06 4.26
C SER A 50 -9.99 -2.79 4.04
N ALA A 51 -11.07 -2.87 3.25
CA ALA A 51 -11.94 -1.73 2.99
C ALA A 51 -12.66 -1.23 4.24
N VAL A 52 -13.11 -2.14 5.11
CA VAL A 52 -13.76 -1.80 6.40
C VAL A 52 -12.78 -1.12 7.35
N GLU A 53 -11.54 -1.62 7.46
CA GLU A 53 -10.51 -0.99 8.30
C GLU A 53 -10.08 0.39 7.75
N MET A 54 -9.94 0.54 6.44
CA MET A 54 -9.72 1.85 5.82
C MET A 54 -10.88 2.80 6.10
N GLY A 55 -12.13 2.35 5.97
CA GLY A 55 -13.31 3.12 6.31
C GLY A 55 -13.32 3.57 7.77
N SER A 56 -12.91 2.69 8.69
CA SER A 56 -12.75 3.03 10.11
C SER A 56 -11.71 4.14 10.34
N GLY A 57 -10.55 4.06 9.68
CA GLY A 57 -9.52 5.09 9.75
C GLY A 57 -9.99 6.43 9.16
N LEU A 58 -10.78 6.38 8.07
CA LEU A 58 -11.33 7.57 7.43
C LEU A 58 -12.35 8.34 8.28
N LEU A 59 -12.97 7.74 9.30
CA LEU A 59 -13.83 8.48 10.24
C LEU A 59 -13.03 9.56 10.99
N ALA A 60 -11.79 9.25 11.39
CA ALA A 60 -10.93 10.23 12.05
C ALA A 60 -10.47 11.34 11.09
N TYR A 61 -10.21 11.00 9.83
CA TYR A 61 -9.93 11.97 8.78
C TYR A 61 -11.16 12.84 8.51
N GLY A 62 -12.34 12.25 8.37
CA GLY A 62 -13.60 12.93 8.11
C GLY A 62 -14.01 13.94 9.20
N ALA A 63 -13.58 13.72 10.45
CA ALA A 63 -13.83 14.64 11.56
C ALA A 63 -13.01 15.93 11.49
N ARG A 64 -12.05 16.05 10.55
CA ARG A 64 -11.20 17.24 10.41
C ARG A 64 -11.86 18.37 9.64
N GLY A 65 -12.85 18.08 8.78
CA GLY A 65 -13.51 19.11 7.98
C GLY A 65 -14.64 18.55 7.12
N ASP A 66 -15.32 19.45 6.43
CA ASP A 66 -16.53 19.13 5.65
C ASP A 66 -16.18 18.33 4.37
N VAL A 67 -15.10 18.69 3.68
CA VAL A 67 -14.61 17.97 2.50
C VAL A 67 -14.15 16.57 2.88
N GLU A 68 -13.34 16.47 3.94
CA GLU A 68 -12.85 15.22 4.50
C GLU A 68 -14.00 14.31 4.93
N GLY A 69 -15.01 14.86 5.56
CA GLY A 69 -16.22 14.14 5.95
C GLY A 69 -16.97 13.56 4.75
N ARG A 70 -17.13 14.34 3.70
CA ARG A 70 -17.77 13.89 2.45
C ARG A 70 -16.95 12.80 1.75
N ILE A 71 -15.63 12.92 1.71
CA ILE A 71 -14.72 11.89 1.18
C ILE A 71 -14.87 10.60 2.00
N ALA A 72 -14.85 10.69 3.32
CA ALA A 72 -15.02 9.55 4.20
C ALA A 72 -16.38 8.85 3.97
N CYS A 73 -17.48 9.62 3.90
CA CYS A 73 -18.81 9.07 3.62
C CYS A 73 -18.89 8.39 2.26
N ALA A 74 -18.31 9.00 1.21
CA ALA A 74 -18.28 8.41 -0.13
C ALA A 74 -17.53 7.07 -0.14
N PHE A 75 -16.33 7.03 0.43
CA PHE A 75 -15.52 5.81 0.50
C PHE A 75 -16.23 4.70 1.29
N ILE A 76 -16.76 5.02 2.47
CA ILE A 76 -17.46 4.05 3.32
C ILE A 76 -18.72 3.51 2.62
N ALA A 77 -19.46 4.38 1.93
CA ALA A 77 -20.64 3.96 1.18
C ALA A 77 -20.26 3.00 0.04
N ASP A 78 -19.18 3.26 -0.67
CA ASP A 78 -18.68 2.37 -1.74
C ASP A 78 -18.19 1.04 -1.19
N ALA A 79 -17.41 1.04 -0.11
CA ALA A 79 -16.90 -0.16 0.55
C ALA A 79 -18.04 -1.07 1.05
N VAL A 80 -19.06 -0.48 1.68
CA VAL A 80 -20.23 -1.24 2.17
C VAL A 80 -21.10 -1.77 1.02
N ALA A 81 -21.23 -1.01 -0.06
CA ALA A 81 -21.95 -1.47 -1.26
C ALA A 81 -21.22 -2.63 -1.96
N ASP A 82 -19.91 -2.58 -2.06
CA ASP A 82 -19.09 -3.67 -2.61
C ASP A 82 -19.21 -4.94 -1.76
N LEU A 83 -19.15 -4.81 -0.42
CA LEU A 83 -19.39 -5.91 0.50
C LEU A 83 -20.80 -6.49 0.33
N ALA A 84 -21.83 -5.64 0.19
CA ALA A 84 -23.19 -6.10 -0.05
C ALA A 84 -23.30 -6.89 -1.37
N ALA A 85 -22.62 -6.45 -2.43
CA ALA A 85 -22.58 -7.17 -3.70
C ALA A 85 -21.87 -8.53 -3.57
N LYS A 86 -20.80 -8.63 -2.80
CA LYS A 86 -20.06 -9.89 -2.55
C LYS A 86 -20.87 -10.89 -1.73
N THR A 87 -21.71 -10.42 -0.83
CA THR A 87 -22.54 -11.28 0.05
C THR A 87 -23.88 -11.68 -0.58
N PHE A 88 -24.41 -10.89 -1.51
CA PHE A 88 -25.72 -11.13 -2.11
C PHE A 88 -25.80 -12.49 -2.81
N GLY A 89 -26.72 -13.36 -2.33
CA GLY A 89 -26.90 -14.73 -2.80
C GLY A 89 -25.84 -15.73 -2.31
N ARG A 90 -24.92 -15.29 -1.44
CA ARG A 90 -23.84 -16.08 -0.83
C ARG A 90 -23.82 -15.95 0.69
N GLU A 91 -24.92 -15.53 1.29
CA GLU A 91 -25.01 -15.20 2.72
C GLU A 91 -24.59 -16.37 3.60
N ALA A 92 -24.95 -17.60 3.19
CA ALA A 92 -24.59 -18.82 3.92
C ALA A 92 -23.08 -19.07 3.92
N ASP A 93 -22.39 -18.77 2.80
CA ASP A 93 -20.93 -18.89 2.70
C ASP A 93 -20.23 -17.87 3.60
N TRP A 94 -20.82 -16.68 3.72
CA TRP A 94 -20.30 -15.59 4.57
C TRP A 94 -20.74 -15.73 6.04
N GLY A 95 -21.56 -16.74 6.37
CA GLY A 95 -22.06 -16.94 7.74
C GLY A 95 -23.00 -15.84 8.24
N VAL A 96 -23.68 -15.15 7.33
CA VAL A 96 -24.59 -14.05 7.64
C VAL A 96 -26.01 -14.35 7.18
N VAL A 97 -26.98 -13.61 7.71
CA VAL A 97 -28.37 -13.67 7.25
C VAL A 97 -28.63 -12.70 6.10
N PRO A 98 -29.62 -12.96 5.22
CA PRO A 98 -30.06 -11.98 4.24
C PRO A 98 -30.43 -10.66 4.91
N GLY A 99 -29.98 -9.54 4.34
CA GLY A 99 -30.27 -8.21 4.89
C GLY A 99 -29.34 -7.74 6.01
N ALA A 100 -28.23 -8.43 6.28
CA ALA A 100 -27.26 -8.04 7.32
C ALA A 100 -26.76 -6.58 7.18
N LEU A 101 -26.76 -6.04 5.97
CA LEU A 101 -26.35 -4.65 5.66
C LEU A 101 -27.54 -3.72 5.38
N ASP A 102 -28.79 -4.15 5.57
CA ASP A 102 -29.98 -3.33 5.24
C ASP A 102 -30.05 -2.02 6.06
N GLY A 103 -29.48 -2.00 7.26
CA GLY A 103 -29.37 -0.78 8.07
C GLY A 103 -28.54 0.35 7.42
N ALA A 104 -27.68 0.03 6.46
CA ALA A 104 -26.88 1.01 5.75
C ALA A 104 -27.56 1.58 4.49
N ARG A 105 -28.74 1.07 4.06
CA ARG A 105 -29.36 1.46 2.77
C ARG A 105 -29.55 2.96 2.59
N GLY A 106 -30.01 3.66 3.62
CA GLY A 106 -30.20 5.11 3.57
C GLY A 106 -28.88 5.85 3.36
N PHE A 107 -27.86 5.46 4.08
CA PHE A 107 -26.49 5.98 3.96
C PHE A 107 -25.94 5.75 2.54
N LEU A 108 -26.06 4.53 2.03
CA LEU A 108 -25.64 4.18 0.67
C LEU A 108 -26.37 5.01 -0.40
N ALA A 109 -27.69 5.18 -0.26
CA ALA A 109 -28.49 5.96 -1.22
C ALA A 109 -28.06 7.43 -1.26
N THR A 110 -27.64 7.98 -0.11
CA THR A 110 -27.18 9.39 -0.01
C THR A 110 -25.78 9.57 -0.59
N TYR A 111 -24.82 8.77 -0.16
CA TYR A 111 -23.40 9.01 -0.44
C TYR A 111 -22.87 8.27 -1.69
N ARG A 112 -23.72 7.50 -2.36
CA ARG A 112 -23.50 6.98 -3.71
C ARG A 112 -24.39 7.66 -4.77
N ASP A 113 -25.09 8.71 -4.40
CA ASP A 113 -25.84 9.52 -5.36
C ASP A 113 -24.89 10.12 -6.41
N PRO A 114 -25.18 10.00 -7.72
CA PRO A 114 -24.30 10.51 -8.76
C PRO A 114 -24.08 12.02 -8.69
N GLY A 115 -25.06 12.79 -8.24
CA GLY A 115 -24.93 14.24 -8.07
C GLY A 115 -23.99 14.61 -6.92
N PHE A 116 -24.08 13.87 -5.82
CA PHE A 116 -23.16 14.00 -4.68
C PHE A 116 -21.71 13.68 -5.12
N LEU A 117 -21.50 12.54 -5.80
CA LEU A 117 -20.16 12.12 -6.25
C LEU A 117 -19.57 13.09 -7.29
N ALA A 118 -20.39 13.60 -8.21
CA ALA A 118 -19.94 14.60 -9.18
C ALA A 118 -19.52 15.91 -8.50
N ALA A 119 -20.27 16.38 -7.51
CA ALA A 119 -19.90 17.56 -6.74
C ALA A 119 -18.62 17.36 -5.93
N LEU A 120 -18.41 16.16 -5.37
CA LEU A 120 -17.20 15.82 -4.61
C LEU A 120 -15.97 15.70 -5.52
N ALA A 121 -16.11 15.31 -6.77
CA ALA A 121 -15.00 15.15 -7.71
C ALA A 121 -14.28 16.47 -8.04
N ASP A 122 -14.93 17.61 -7.84
CA ASP A 122 -14.33 18.94 -8.02
C ASP A 122 -13.57 19.44 -6.79
N GLU A 123 -13.60 18.68 -5.68
CA GLU A 123 -12.96 19.04 -4.42
C GLU A 123 -11.60 18.32 -4.28
N GLU A 124 -10.62 19.03 -3.74
CA GLU A 124 -9.34 18.43 -3.37
C GLU A 124 -9.35 18.10 -1.87
N GLY A 125 -9.13 16.81 -1.53
CA GLY A 125 -9.04 16.39 -0.14
C GLY A 125 -7.74 16.88 0.52
N PRO A 126 -7.81 17.66 1.62
CA PRO A 126 -6.63 18.10 2.34
C PRO A 126 -5.85 16.90 2.92
N ARG A 127 -4.52 16.93 2.80
CA ARG A 127 -3.65 15.85 3.28
C ARG A 127 -3.30 15.96 4.75
N HIS A 128 -3.38 17.16 5.32
CA HIS A 128 -3.05 17.46 6.72
C HIS A 128 -1.64 17.02 7.12
N LEU A 129 -0.68 17.17 6.22
CA LEU A 129 0.73 16.98 6.52
C LEU A 129 1.20 18.10 7.45
N ASP A 130 2.13 17.80 8.36
CA ASP A 130 2.87 18.83 9.07
C ASP A 130 3.94 19.48 8.17
N ALA A 131 4.58 20.53 8.65
CA ALA A 131 5.53 21.31 7.87
C ALA A 131 6.74 20.50 7.40
N ASP A 132 7.17 19.50 8.18
CA ASP A 132 8.31 18.67 7.83
C ASP A 132 7.94 17.73 6.69
N PHE A 133 6.75 17.11 6.73
CA PHE A 133 6.27 16.25 5.64
C PHE A 133 5.85 17.04 4.40
N GLU A 134 5.37 18.29 4.54
CA GLU A 134 5.17 19.18 3.38
C GLU A 134 6.51 19.47 2.67
N LEU A 135 7.58 19.68 3.42
CA LEU A 135 8.91 19.86 2.85
C LEU A 135 9.42 18.59 2.14
N VAL A 136 9.19 17.42 2.74
CA VAL A 136 9.50 16.12 2.11
C VAL A 136 8.73 15.99 0.80
N GLN A 137 7.41 16.25 0.82
CA GLN A 137 6.56 16.21 -0.36
C GLN A 137 7.08 17.12 -1.48
N ASP A 138 7.34 18.39 -1.18
CA ASP A 138 7.83 19.37 -2.14
C ASP A 138 9.18 18.98 -2.74
N THR A 139 10.05 18.40 -1.93
CA THR A 139 11.38 17.98 -2.34
C THR A 139 11.30 16.84 -3.35
N PHE A 140 10.57 15.78 -3.02
CA PHE A 140 10.40 14.62 -3.92
C PHE A 140 9.55 14.96 -5.15
N ARG A 141 8.57 15.86 -5.02
CA ARG A 141 7.76 16.35 -6.14
C ARG A 141 8.63 17.07 -7.18
N ARG A 142 9.48 18.02 -6.76
CA ARG A 142 10.39 18.72 -7.66
C ARG A 142 11.33 17.76 -8.35
N PHE A 143 11.93 16.84 -7.61
CA PHE A 143 12.79 15.82 -8.20
C PHE A 143 12.06 14.98 -9.24
N ALA A 144 10.85 14.52 -8.94
CA ALA A 144 10.04 13.74 -9.86
C ALA A 144 9.68 14.50 -11.14
N GLU A 145 9.28 15.78 -11.01
CA GLU A 145 8.96 16.62 -12.18
C GLU A 145 10.20 16.93 -13.03
N ASP A 146 11.33 17.23 -12.40
CA ASP A 146 12.52 17.71 -13.10
C ASP A 146 13.36 16.57 -13.69
N LYS A 147 13.39 15.40 -13.05
CA LYS A 147 14.27 14.30 -13.43
C LYS A 147 13.56 13.08 -13.96
N ILE A 148 12.46 12.66 -13.32
CA ILE A 148 11.79 11.39 -13.63
C ILE A 148 10.79 11.55 -14.80
N ARG A 149 9.89 12.49 -14.68
CA ARG A 149 8.80 12.67 -15.64
C ARG A 149 9.25 12.91 -17.09
N PRO A 150 10.31 13.70 -17.35
CA PRO A 150 10.77 13.93 -18.73
C PRO A 150 11.28 12.68 -19.45
N VAL A 151 11.76 11.66 -18.73
CA VAL A 151 12.33 10.44 -19.32
C VAL A 151 11.40 9.23 -19.22
N ALA A 152 10.30 9.34 -18.45
CA ALA A 152 9.42 8.22 -18.11
C ALA A 152 8.87 7.50 -19.36
N GLU A 153 8.38 8.24 -20.35
CA GLU A 153 7.83 7.66 -21.58
C GLU A 153 8.93 6.95 -22.39
N HIS A 154 10.10 7.55 -22.51
CA HIS A 154 11.22 6.97 -23.26
C HIS A 154 11.67 5.65 -22.62
N VAL A 155 11.94 5.62 -21.32
CA VAL A 155 12.35 4.43 -20.59
C VAL A 155 11.32 3.31 -20.75
N HIS A 156 10.04 3.62 -20.58
CA HIS A 156 8.96 2.64 -20.72
C HIS A 156 8.86 2.06 -22.14
N ARG A 157 8.87 2.92 -23.18
CA ARG A 157 8.68 2.49 -24.56
C ARG A 157 9.88 1.74 -25.14
N THR A 158 11.09 2.05 -24.69
CA THR A 158 12.32 1.44 -25.20
C THR A 158 12.83 0.31 -24.31
N ASN A 159 12.16 0.06 -23.19
CA ASN A 159 12.63 -0.89 -22.16
C ASN A 159 14.08 -0.59 -21.72
N ALA A 160 14.40 0.71 -21.59
CA ALA A 160 15.71 1.15 -21.15
C ALA A 160 15.85 1.00 -19.63
N ASP A 161 17.09 0.96 -19.17
CA ASP A 161 17.42 1.03 -17.75
C ASP A 161 17.06 2.39 -17.15
N VAL A 162 16.91 2.46 -15.83
CA VAL A 162 16.74 3.71 -15.11
C VAL A 162 18.03 4.54 -15.28
N PRO A 163 17.94 5.80 -15.74
CA PRO A 163 19.11 6.66 -15.89
C PRO A 163 19.89 6.83 -14.59
N GLU A 164 21.22 6.73 -14.67
CA GLU A 164 22.12 6.77 -13.52
C GLU A 164 22.03 8.11 -12.74
N ASP A 165 21.76 9.21 -13.43
CA ASP A 165 21.59 10.52 -12.80
C ASP A 165 20.31 10.63 -11.94
N ILE A 166 19.34 9.75 -12.15
CA ILE A 166 18.16 9.62 -11.27
C ILE A 166 18.56 8.87 -10.00
N ILE A 167 19.31 7.77 -10.13
CA ILE A 167 19.77 6.97 -8.99
C ILE A 167 20.68 7.81 -8.09
N SER A 168 21.71 8.43 -8.67
CA SER A 168 22.65 9.28 -7.94
C SER A 168 21.99 10.51 -7.33
N GLY A 169 21.10 11.18 -8.07
CA GLY A 169 20.35 12.32 -7.54
C GLY A 169 19.42 11.95 -6.36
N LEU A 170 18.77 10.79 -6.41
CA LEU A 170 17.96 10.30 -5.31
C LEU A 170 18.83 9.91 -4.09
N ALA A 171 20.02 9.35 -4.33
CA ALA A 171 21.00 9.05 -3.28
C ALA A 171 21.49 10.33 -2.59
N GLU A 172 21.84 11.36 -3.37
CA GLU A 172 22.26 12.67 -2.84
C GLU A 172 21.18 13.35 -1.98
N MET A 173 19.91 13.13 -2.31
CA MET A 173 18.77 13.60 -1.50
C MET A 173 18.51 12.76 -0.24
N GLY A 174 19.22 11.63 -0.06
CA GLY A 174 18.98 10.70 1.04
C GLY A 174 17.77 9.81 0.87
N GLY A 175 17.19 9.72 -0.33
CA GLY A 175 15.96 8.96 -0.59
C GLY A 175 16.05 7.47 -0.24
N PHE A 176 17.22 6.86 -0.35
CA PHE A 176 17.46 5.47 0.01
C PHE A 176 17.64 5.25 1.52
N GLY A 177 17.91 6.32 2.28
CA GLY A 177 18.07 6.26 3.74
C GLY A 177 16.79 6.38 4.56
N LEU A 178 15.64 6.63 3.92
CA LEU A 178 14.38 6.90 4.62
C LEU A 178 13.92 5.77 5.55
N SER A 179 14.25 4.53 5.26
CA SER A 179 13.89 3.36 6.07
C SER A 179 15.07 2.75 6.83
N VAL A 180 16.28 3.28 6.64
CA VAL A 180 17.47 2.83 7.37
C VAL A 180 17.52 3.54 8.73
N PRO A 181 17.72 2.80 9.85
CA PRO A 181 17.84 3.42 11.16
C PRO A 181 19.00 4.43 11.25
N GLU A 182 18.82 5.49 12.04
CA GLU A 182 19.81 6.56 12.22
C GLU A 182 21.19 6.03 12.68
N GLU A 183 21.21 4.99 13.51
CA GLU A 183 22.45 4.36 13.99
C GLU A 183 23.29 3.73 12.86
N TYR A 184 22.68 3.46 11.69
CA TYR A 184 23.35 2.95 10.50
C TYR A 184 23.43 4.01 9.36
N GLY A 185 23.24 5.30 9.71
CA GLY A 185 23.42 6.41 8.79
C GLY A 185 22.20 6.75 7.92
N GLY A 186 21.01 6.24 8.28
CA GLY A 186 19.74 6.61 7.64
C GLY A 186 18.97 7.67 8.43
N PHE A 187 17.67 7.74 8.19
CA PHE A 187 16.76 8.75 8.75
C PHE A 187 15.60 8.14 9.55
N ALA A 188 15.51 6.81 9.67
CA ALA A 188 14.43 6.16 10.38
C ALA A 188 14.65 6.23 11.90
N GLY A 189 13.76 6.94 12.61
CA GLY A 189 13.76 7.06 14.07
C GLY A 189 13.06 5.91 14.80
N GLY A 190 12.43 4.98 14.07
CA GLY A 190 11.70 3.82 14.62
C GLY A 190 10.23 4.10 14.96
N GLY A 191 9.66 5.22 14.50
CA GLY A 191 8.29 5.63 14.77
C GLY A 191 7.33 5.46 13.58
N GLU A 192 6.04 5.76 13.80
CA GLU A 192 5.02 5.79 12.74
C GLU A 192 5.31 6.84 11.67
N SER A 193 6.00 7.93 12.04
CA SER A 193 6.44 8.99 11.14
C SER A 193 7.34 8.49 10.01
N ASP A 194 8.14 7.44 10.24
CA ASP A 194 8.99 6.86 9.21
C ASP A 194 8.17 6.30 8.04
N TYR A 195 7.03 5.66 8.35
CA TYR A 195 6.11 5.18 7.32
C TYR A 195 5.48 6.31 6.53
N LEU A 196 5.09 7.39 7.20
CA LEU A 196 4.49 8.55 6.52
C LEU A 196 5.50 9.20 5.58
N GLY A 197 6.76 9.37 5.98
CA GLY A 197 7.85 9.86 5.14
C GLY A 197 8.03 9.01 3.88
N MET A 198 8.07 7.69 4.03
CA MET A 198 8.14 6.75 2.91
C MET A 198 6.92 6.84 1.98
N VAL A 199 5.71 6.95 2.53
CA VAL A 199 4.48 7.07 1.73
C VAL A 199 4.50 8.36 0.91
N VAL A 200 4.83 9.49 1.53
CA VAL A 200 4.89 10.80 0.86
C VAL A 200 5.94 10.80 -0.26
N ALA A 201 7.15 10.29 0.01
CA ALA A 201 8.20 10.19 -0.99
C ALA A 201 7.81 9.27 -2.14
N THR A 202 7.28 8.08 -1.83
CA THR A 202 6.84 7.09 -2.84
C THR A 202 5.71 7.64 -3.71
N GLU A 203 4.75 8.36 -3.13
CA GLU A 203 3.65 8.99 -3.87
C GLU A 203 4.18 9.98 -4.91
N GLU A 204 5.05 10.89 -4.50
CA GLU A 204 5.57 11.92 -5.43
C GLU A 204 6.48 11.34 -6.50
N LEU A 205 7.35 10.39 -6.15
CA LEU A 205 8.17 9.69 -7.13
C LEU A 205 7.31 8.88 -8.11
N SER A 206 6.27 8.20 -7.63
CA SER A 206 5.35 7.42 -8.45
C SER A 206 4.49 8.31 -9.36
N ARG A 207 4.17 9.53 -8.93
CA ARG A 207 3.50 10.54 -9.75
C ARG A 207 4.35 10.92 -10.97
N GLY A 208 5.66 10.94 -10.83
CA GLY A 208 6.58 11.08 -11.96
C GLY A 208 6.61 9.84 -12.85
N SER A 209 6.86 8.69 -12.26
CA SER A 209 6.78 7.35 -12.87
C SER A 209 6.86 6.28 -11.79
N LEU A 210 5.87 5.40 -11.74
CA LEU A 210 5.90 4.25 -10.82
C LEU A 210 7.11 3.33 -11.09
N GLY A 211 7.40 3.06 -12.36
CA GLY A 211 8.48 2.14 -12.76
C GLY A 211 9.87 2.69 -12.45
N ILE A 212 10.11 3.99 -12.66
CA ILE A 212 11.42 4.63 -12.45
C ILE A 212 11.55 5.10 -11.00
N GLY A 213 10.59 5.89 -10.50
CA GLY A 213 10.68 6.54 -9.20
C GLY A 213 10.16 5.68 -8.06
N GLY A 214 8.90 5.25 -8.12
CA GLY A 214 8.27 4.51 -7.03
C GLY A 214 8.96 3.17 -6.72
N SER A 215 9.39 2.42 -7.74
CA SER A 215 10.11 1.16 -7.54
C SER A 215 11.53 1.34 -7.01
N LEU A 216 12.15 2.50 -7.26
CA LEU A 216 13.57 2.74 -6.96
C LEU A 216 13.84 2.74 -5.45
N ILE A 217 12.99 3.38 -4.65
CA ILE A 217 13.17 3.43 -3.19
C ILE A 217 12.55 2.25 -2.45
N THR A 218 11.53 1.60 -3.00
CA THR A 218 10.82 0.52 -2.32
C THR A 218 11.62 -0.79 -2.27
N ARG A 219 12.53 -1.05 -3.20
CA ARG A 219 13.32 -2.29 -3.23
C ARG A 219 14.42 -2.33 -2.18
N PRO A 220 15.27 -1.29 -2.05
CA PRO A 220 16.21 -1.21 -0.93
C PRO A 220 15.51 -1.24 0.44
N GLU A 221 14.33 -0.63 0.57
CA GLU A 221 13.54 -0.65 1.78
C GLU A 221 13.18 -2.06 2.22
N ILE A 222 12.78 -2.96 1.30
CA ILE A 222 12.45 -4.35 1.64
C ILE A 222 13.65 -5.06 2.25
N LEU A 223 14.85 -4.92 1.66
CA LEU A 223 16.07 -5.51 2.22
C LEU A 223 16.45 -4.87 3.55
N THR A 224 16.36 -3.54 3.67
CA THR A 224 16.60 -2.81 4.92
C THR A 224 15.76 -3.39 6.05
N ARG A 225 14.45 -3.51 5.86
CA ARG A 225 13.54 -4.08 6.87
C ARG A 225 13.86 -5.54 7.19
N ALA A 226 14.23 -6.33 6.19
CA ALA A 226 14.65 -7.72 6.40
C ALA A 226 15.91 -7.81 7.24
N LEU A 227 16.92 -6.98 6.96
CA LEU A 227 18.17 -6.91 7.74
C LEU A 227 17.93 -6.41 9.15
N VAL A 228 17.17 -5.34 9.33
CA VAL A 228 16.85 -4.79 10.67
C VAL A 228 16.15 -5.84 11.52
N LYS A 229 15.21 -6.61 10.95
CA LYS A 229 14.41 -7.58 11.67
C LYS A 229 15.11 -8.91 11.91
N GLY A 230 15.92 -9.38 10.96
CA GLY A 230 16.45 -10.75 10.95
C GLY A 230 17.95 -10.88 10.67
N GLY A 231 18.66 -9.80 10.34
CA GLY A 231 20.10 -9.82 10.12
C GLY A 231 20.89 -9.90 11.43
N THR A 232 22.12 -10.45 11.34
CA THR A 232 23.09 -10.35 12.45
C THR A 232 23.59 -8.90 12.57
N GLU A 233 24.19 -8.55 13.70
CA GLU A 233 24.73 -7.20 13.90
C GLU A 233 25.82 -6.88 12.87
N GLU A 234 26.68 -7.85 12.55
CA GLU A 234 27.72 -7.69 11.54
C GLU A 234 27.10 -7.41 10.14
N GLN A 235 26.02 -8.10 9.78
CA GLN A 235 25.31 -7.86 8.52
C GLN A 235 24.67 -6.48 8.48
N LYS A 236 24.09 -6.02 9.57
CA LYS A 236 23.49 -4.68 9.64
C LYS A 236 24.56 -3.60 9.49
N GLN A 237 25.66 -3.72 10.23
CA GLN A 237 26.80 -2.80 10.18
C GLN A 237 27.47 -2.75 8.78
N GLU A 238 27.50 -3.87 8.09
CA GLU A 238 28.10 -3.95 6.75
C GLU A 238 27.18 -3.38 5.66
N TRP A 239 25.89 -3.72 5.68
CA TRP A 239 25.01 -3.48 4.54
C TRP A 239 24.11 -2.25 4.67
N LEU A 240 23.60 -1.94 5.87
CA LEU A 240 22.65 -0.83 6.02
C LEU A 240 23.23 0.53 5.63
N PRO A 241 24.48 0.89 6.00
CA PRO A 241 25.06 2.16 5.55
C PRO A 241 25.22 2.24 4.02
N LYS A 242 25.58 1.15 3.36
CA LYS A 242 25.74 1.08 1.90
C LYS A 242 24.40 1.17 1.17
N LEU A 243 23.35 0.61 1.75
CA LEU A 243 21.99 0.74 1.23
C LEU A 243 21.47 2.17 1.37
N ALA A 244 21.75 2.83 2.51
CA ALA A 244 21.31 4.21 2.77
C ALA A 244 21.87 5.21 1.77
N THR A 245 23.08 4.96 1.26
CA THR A 245 23.80 5.82 0.30
C THR A 245 23.68 5.37 -1.15
N ALA A 246 22.97 4.26 -1.42
CA ALA A 246 22.94 3.58 -2.72
C ALA A 246 24.33 3.16 -3.24
N GLU A 247 25.35 3.02 -2.39
CA GLU A 247 26.62 2.38 -2.75
C GLU A 247 26.38 0.95 -3.23
N VAL A 248 25.37 0.29 -2.67
CA VAL A 248 24.87 -1.00 -3.09
C VAL A 248 23.37 -0.94 -3.30
N MET A 249 22.92 -1.39 -4.47
CA MET A 249 21.50 -1.58 -4.77
C MET A 249 21.09 -3.01 -4.44
N ALA A 250 19.80 -3.18 -4.09
CA ALA A 250 19.25 -4.47 -3.70
C ALA A 250 18.14 -4.94 -4.63
N ALA A 251 18.14 -6.24 -4.91
CA ALA A 251 17.06 -6.93 -5.61
C ALA A 251 16.42 -7.97 -4.69
N VAL A 252 15.10 -8.14 -4.81
CA VAL A 252 14.35 -9.17 -4.10
C VAL A 252 13.82 -10.18 -5.10
N ALA A 253 14.25 -11.42 -4.97
CA ALA A 253 13.90 -12.53 -5.85
C ALA A 253 13.04 -13.56 -5.09
N VAL A 254 11.72 -13.49 -5.20
CA VAL A 254 10.78 -14.41 -4.54
C VAL A 254 10.06 -15.28 -5.56
N THR A 255 9.37 -14.66 -6.51
CA THR A 255 8.52 -15.33 -7.51
C THR A 255 9.31 -16.30 -8.39
N GLU A 256 8.73 -17.47 -8.63
CA GLU A 256 9.20 -18.46 -9.58
C GLU A 256 8.20 -18.61 -10.73
N PRO A 257 8.58 -19.24 -11.87
CA PRO A 257 7.67 -19.38 -13.02
C PRO A 257 6.29 -19.96 -12.65
N ASP A 258 6.26 -20.95 -11.75
CA ASP A 258 5.04 -21.67 -11.36
C ASP A 258 4.48 -21.22 -9.99
N TYR A 259 5.19 -20.37 -9.25
CA TYR A 259 4.87 -20.00 -7.87
C TYR A 259 4.95 -18.48 -7.66
N GLY A 260 3.78 -17.82 -7.62
CA GLY A 260 3.64 -16.41 -7.27
C GLY A 260 3.12 -16.24 -5.84
N SER A 261 1.79 -16.31 -5.68
CA SER A 261 1.14 -16.19 -4.36
C SER A 261 1.41 -17.40 -3.46
N ASP A 262 1.60 -18.58 -4.02
CA ASP A 262 2.02 -19.79 -3.29
C ASP A 262 3.51 -19.78 -2.99
N VAL A 263 3.94 -18.92 -2.06
CA VAL A 263 5.34 -18.82 -1.63
C VAL A 263 5.82 -20.11 -0.92
N ALA A 264 4.92 -20.85 -0.30
CA ALA A 264 5.26 -22.14 0.32
C ALA A 264 5.65 -23.23 -0.70
N GLY A 265 5.15 -23.09 -1.94
CA GLY A 265 5.42 -24.03 -3.04
C GLY A 265 6.74 -23.82 -3.78
N ILE A 266 7.51 -22.74 -3.50
CA ILE A 266 8.76 -22.41 -4.23
C ILE A 266 9.76 -23.58 -4.24
N LYS A 267 10.51 -23.70 -5.34
CA LYS A 267 11.40 -24.85 -5.62
C LYS A 267 12.88 -24.50 -5.65
N VAL A 268 13.24 -23.22 -5.70
CA VAL A 268 14.65 -22.83 -5.63
C VAL A 268 15.27 -23.33 -4.34
N THR A 269 16.41 -23.99 -4.46
CA THR A 269 17.14 -24.61 -3.34
C THR A 269 18.51 -24.00 -3.19
N ALA A 270 19.01 -23.96 -1.94
CA ALA A 270 20.39 -23.66 -1.61
C ALA A 270 21.01 -24.87 -0.91
N THR A 271 22.03 -25.49 -1.51
CA THR A 271 22.73 -26.66 -0.98
C THR A 271 24.10 -26.23 -0.45
N PRO A 272 24.46 -26.57 0.79
CA PRO A 272 25.78 -26.28 1.34
C PRO A 272 26.89 -26.94 0.51
N THR A 273 27.99 -26.23 0.30
CA THR A 273 29.20 -26.72 -0.38
C THR A 273 30.42 -26.25 0.40
N GLU A 274 31.60 -26.77 0.03
CA GLU A 274 32.85 -26.25 0.58
C GLU A 274 33.03 -24.78 0.20
N GLY A 275 33.03 -23.88 1.18
CA GLY A 275 33.21 -22.43 1.01
C GLY A 275 31.94 -21.63 0.70
N GLY A 276 30.73 -22.23 0.76
CA GLY A 276 29.49 -21.48 0.54
C GLY A 276 28.27 -22.32 0.24
N TRP A 277 27.44 -21.83 -0.69
CA TRP A 277 26.16 -22.43 -1.07
C TRP A 277 26.03 -22.51 -2.58
N LEU A 278 25.48 -23.60 -3.08
CA LEU A 278 25.07 -23.75 -4.48
C LEU A 278 23.56 -23.49 -4.56
N ILE A 279 23.17 -22.43 -5.29
CA ILE A 279 21.77 -22.06 -5.52
C ILE A 279 21.32 -22.64 -6.87
N ASN A 280 20.22 -23.40 -6.88
CA ASN A 280 19.61 -23.98 -8.07
C ASN A 280 18.16 -23.58 -8.20
N GLY A 281 17.78 -23.13 -9.41
CA GLY A 281 16.41 -22.79 -9.80
C GLY A 281 16.33 -21.49 -10.57
N VAL A 282 15.10 -21.03 -10.83
CA VAL A 282 14.81 -19.82 -11.61
C VAL A 282 13.90 -18.91 -10.79
N LYS A 283 14.25 -17.65 -10.70
CA LYS A 283 13.40 -16.58 -10.18
C LYS A 283 12.95 -15.68 -11.34
N THR A 284 11.76 -15.09 -11.21
CA THR A 284 11.16 -14.19 -12.22
C THR A 284 10.76 -12.85 -11.60
N TRP A 285 10.62 -11.84 -12.46
CA TRP A 285 10.17 -10.50 -12.06
C TRP A 285 11.07 -9.83 -11.01
N CYS A 286 12.36 -10.07 -11.10
CA CYS A 286 13.36 -9.55 -10.16
C CYS A 286 13.75 -8.14 -10.57
N THR A 287 13.13 -7.13 -10.00
CA THR A 287 13.50 -5.71 -10.21
C THR A 287 14.92 -5.48 -9.68
N PHE A 288 15.76 -4.80 -10.46
CA PHE A 288 17.21 -4.62 -10.20
C PHE A 288 18.01 -5.94 -10.15
N GLY A 289 17.55 -6.99 -10.83
CA GLY A 289 18.20 -8.29 -10.86
C GLY A 289 19.28 -8.45 -11.94
N ALA A 290 19.60 -7.38 -12.67
CA ALA A 290 20.61 -7.37 -13.72
C ALA A 290 21.89 -6.65 -13.28
#